data_795a90d573999b3ed39e28aa4b8924db
#
_entry.id   795a90d573999b3ed39e28aa4b8924db
#
_cell.length_a   1.000
_cell.length_b   1.000
_cell.length_c   1.000
_cell.angle_alpha   90.00
_cell.angle_beta   90.00
_cell.angle_gamma   90.00
#
_symmetry.space_group_name_H-M   'P 1'
#
loop_
_entity.id
_entity.type
_entity.pdbx_description
1 polymer ?
#
loop_
_entity_poly.entity_id
_entity_poly.type
_entity_poly.pdbx_seq_one_letter_code
_entity_poly.pdbx_strand_id
1 'polypeptide(L)'
;MSDNEKTPGVKLPSARDISRTDFTPHGINKGKGSLKRPANKAELRKKRIRQTGVTVLVLAIIAGVAGGAYLLTRPSEEFAISGAFNKEPKITFPEVEPYAAARTEQLIKGDGAKLQSGDTAYVNFETYQWTGAGEFEEKSSSYAENSPTALPVDSQGGSGFKQLDEAMKGATIGSRYLVTMPVKDLGETAEQTGLAKDDNVIFVVDVITKQYPVTGEMAKQDDDKLPEVTAPAKEGEAPGIKLPDGDAPKELTVKTLIEGTGPVVEKGQKLAAHYKGVIWGSGKEFDSSYANGEPTTFEIGTGAVITGWDKSLVGVKAGSRVMVVIPPADGYGEKGNEGAGIKGDDTLVFVVDVLTSY
;
A
#
# COMPACT_ATOMS: atom_id res chain seq x y z
N MET A 1 51.00 -28.45 -9.06
CA MET A 1 49.83 -28.96 -8.32
C MET A 1 49.61 -28.00 -7.18
N SER A 2 48.74 -27.07 -7.35
CA SER A 2 48.29 -26.13 -6.33
C SER A 2 46.81 -25.89 -6.59
N ASP A 3 46.01 -26.52 -5.76
CA ASP A 3 44.55 -26.43 -5.79
C ASP A 3 44.12 -25.06 -5.30
N ASN A 4 43.47 -24.34 -6.17
CA ASN A 4 42.87 -23.06 -5.90
C ASN A 4 41.43 -23.32 -5.43
N GLU A 5 41.21 -23.47 -4.12
CA GLU A 5 39.87 -23.47 -3.52
C GLU A 5 39.26 -22.09 -3.62
N LYS A 6 38.31 -21.95 -4.55
CA LYS A 6 37.41 -20.81 -4.62
C LYS A 6 36.42 -20.90 -3.49
N THR A 7 36.57 -20.05 -2.50
CA THR A 7 35.53 -19.75 -1.51
C THR A 7 34.28 -19.25 -2.24
N PRO A 8 33.09 -19.81 -1.99
CA PRO A 8 31.85 -19.27 -2.59
C PRO A 8 31.59 -17.90 -2.01
N GLY A 9 31.57 -16.88 -2.86
CA GLY A 9 31.15 -15.55 -2.50
C GLY A 9 29.71 -15.57 -2.00
N VAL A 10 29.49 -15.09 -0.78
CA VAL A 10 28.16 -14.86 -0.22
C VAL A 10 27.53 -13.76 -1.07
N LYS A 11 26.55 -14.12 -1.90
CA LYS A 11 25.69 -13.16 -2.58
C LYS A 11 24.86 -12.46 -1.52
N LEU A 12 25.09 -11.17 -1.33
CA LEU A 12 24.17 -10.32 -0.55
C LEU A 12 22.81 -10.38 -1.21
N PRO A 13 21.71 -10.59 -0.45
CA PRO A 13 20.37 -10.58 -1.01
C PRO A 13 20.07 -9.21 -1.64
N SER A 14 19.41 -9.20 -2.79
CA SER A 14 18.97 -7.97 -3.43
C SER A 14 17.88 -7.35 -2.57
N ALA A 15 17.68 -6.04 -2.66
CA ALA A 15 16.65 -5.33 -1.90
C ALA A 15 15.22 -5.86 -2.14
N ARG A 16 14.98 -6.59 -3.25
CA ARG A 16 13.75 -7.36 -3.48
C ARG A 16 13.59 -8.56 -2.55
N ASP A 17 14.71 -9.14 -2.09
CA ASP A 17 14.70 -10.29 -1.18
C ASP A 17 14.50 -9.85 0.28
N ILE A 18 14.71 -8.55 0.56
CA ILE A 18 14.58 -7.93 1.88
C ILE A 18 13.15 -7.38 2.11
N SER A 19 12.39 -7.16 1.02
CA SER A 19 11.02 -6.68 1.13
C SER A 19 10.12 -7.78 1.65
N ARG A 20 9.73 -7.69 2.87
CA ARG A 20 8.50 -8.21 3.50
C ARG A 20 8.63 -9.08 4.74
N THR A 21 9.76 -9.74 5.06
CA THR A 21 9.76 -10.64 6.23
C THR A 21 10.98 -10.57 7.14
N ASP A 22 12.12 -10.04 6.70
CA ASP A 22 13.37 -10.20 7.44
C ASP A 22 13.98 -8.90 7.98
N PHE A 23 13.49 -7.73 7.52
CA PHE A 23 13.99 -6.42 7.96
C PHE A 23 12.84 -5.55 8.48
N THR A 24 12.45 -5.79 9.71
CA THR A 24 11.83 -4.73 10.49
C THR A 24 12.94 -4.02 11.25
N PRO A 25 12.86 -2.70 11.47
CA PRO A 25 13.81 -1.98 12.30
C PRO A 25 14.03 -2.54 13.71
N HIS A 26 13.28 -3.53 14.13
CA HIS A 26 13.45 -4.23 15.41
C HIS A 26 14.22 -5.55 15.32
N GLY A 27 14.60 -6.03 14.12
CA GLY A 27 15.29 -7.31 13.98
C GLY A 27 14.51 -8.49 14.56
N ILE A 28 13.20 -8.38 14.71
CA ILE A 28 12.36 -9.46 15.22
C ILE A 28 12.17 -10.46 14.09
N ASN A 29 12.97 -11.50 14.15
CA ASN A 29 12.80 -12.69 13.32
C ASN A 29 11.46 -13.35 13.70
N LYS A 30 10.36 -13.01 13.06
CA LYS A 30 9.11 -13.76 13.19
C LYS A 30 9.34 -15.10 12.53
N GLY A 31 9.54 -16.09 13.38
CA GLY A 31 9.79 -17.47 12.98
C GLY A 31 8.85 -17.90 11.86
N LYS A 32 9.39 -18.67 10.93
CA LYS A 32 8.70 -19.27 9.80
C LYS A 32 7.38 -19.88 10.22
N GLY A 33 6.31 -19.10 10.13
CA GLY A 33 4.96 -19.63 10.11
C GLY A 33 4.86 -20.53 8.89
N SER A 34 4.59 -21.81 9.09
CA SER A 34 4.45 -22.76 8.01
C SER A 34 3.35 -22.24 7.08
N LEU A 35 3.72 -21.92 5.86
CA LEU A 35 2.77 -21.67 4.79
C LEU A 35 1.89 -22.91 4.66
N LYS A 36 0.66 -22.84 5.12
CA LYS A 36 -0.34 -23.87 4.83
C LYS A 36 -0.50 -23.90 3.32
N ARG A 37 -0.17 -25.03 2.72
CA ARG A 37 -0.45 -25.29 1.30
C ARG A 37 -1.89 -24.92 1.00
N PRO A 38 -2.18 -24.29 -0.14
CA PRO A 38 -3.54 -23.98 -0.52
C PRO A 38 -4.37 -25.26 -0.50
N ALA A 39 -5.56 -25.17 0.08
CA ALA A 39 -6.47 -26.29 0.18
C ALA A 39 -6.80 -26.85 -1.21
N ASN A 40 -6.85 -28.16 -1.33
CA ASN A 40 -7.13 -28.86 -2.56
C ASN A 40 -8.49 -28.39 -3.13
N LYS A 41 -8.58 -28.15 -4.45
CA LYS A 41 -9.81 -27.72 -5.18
C LYS A 41 -11.07 -28.50 -4.78
N ALA A 42 -10.92 -29.74 -4.32
CA ALA A 42 -12.03 -30.58 -3.84
C ALA A 42 -12.59 -30.15 -2.48
N GLU A 43 -11.78 -29.57 -1.58
CA GLU A 43 -12.24 -29.07 -0.27
C GLU A 43 -12.96 -27.72 -0.40
N LEU A 44 -12.50 -26.86 -1.31
CA LEU A 44 -13.17 -25.60 -1.64
C LEU A 44 -14.56 -25.86 -2.24
N ARG A 45 -14.70 -26.89 -3.08
CA ARG A 45 -16.01 -27.30 -3.63
C ARG A 45 -16.98 -27.80 -2.55
N LYS A 46 -16.49 -28.53 -1.53
CA LYS A 46 -17.35 -29.02 -0.43
C LYS A 46 -17.78 -27.91 0.53
N LYS A 47 -16.96 -26.85 0.71
CA LYS A 47 -17.31 -25.68 1.52
C LYS A 47 -18.37 -24.81 0.83
N ARG A 48 -18.33 -24.69 -0.51
CA ARG A 48 -19.32 -23.96 -1.33
C ARG A 48 -20.73 -24.55 -1.24
N ILE A 49 -20.87 -25.87 -1.19
CA ILE A 49 -22.20 -26.54 -1.18
C ILE A 49 -22.95 -26.39 0.16
N ARG A 50 -22.27 -26.00 1.25
CA ARG A 50 -22.90 -25.82 2.58
C ARG A 50 -23.34 -24.37 2.90
N GLN A 51 -22.99 -23.39 2.05
CA GLN A 51 -23.35 -21.96 2.27
C GLN A 51 -24.53 -21.46 1.41
N THR A 52 -25.13 -22.31 0.58
CA THR A 52 -26.29 -21.95 -0.25
C THR A 52 -27.63 -21.95 0.52
N GLY A 53 -27.61 -21.93 1.82
CA GLY A 53 -28.82 -22.11 2.63
C GLY A 53 -29.35 -20.93 3.41
N VAL A 54 -28.65 -19.81 3.52
CA VAL A 54 -29.14 -18.68 4.33
C VAL A 54 -28.66 -17.36 3.76
N THR A 55 -29.36 -16.77 2.81
CA THR A 55 -29.35 -15.31 2.63
C THR A 55 -30.48 -14.86 1.70
N VAL A 56 -31.69 -14.95 2.12
CA VAL A 56 -32.81 -14.19 1.55
C VAL A 56 -33.52 -13.55 2.73
N LEU A 57 -32.98 -12.48 3.27
CA LEU A 57 -33.70 -11.64 4.22
C LEU A 57 -32.94 -10.34 4.57
N VAL A 58 -32.77 -9.39 3.68
CA VAL A 58 -32.50 -7.97 4.10
C VAL A 58 -32.88 -6.97 2.98
N LEU A 59 -33.71 -7.27 2.03
CA LEU A 59 -34.18 -6.22 1.09
C LEU A 59 -35.71 -5.98 1.15
N ALA A 60 -36.36 -6.23 2.29
CA ALA A 60 -37.80 -6.08 2.41
C ALA A 60 -38.25 -5.00 3.39
N ILE A 61 -37.51 -3.92 3.60
CA ILE A 61 -37.99 -2.81 4.40
C ILE A 61 -37.68 -1.47 3.71
N ILE A 62 -38.16 -1.21 2.52
CA ILE A 62 -38.57 0.10 2.01
C ILE A 62 -39.29 -0.11 0.66
N ALA A 63 -40.50 -0.57 0.68
CA ALA A 63 -41.52 -0.22 -0.34
C ALA A 63 -42.84 -0.84 0.11
N GLY A 64 -43.79 0.04 0.36
CA GLY A 64 -45.12 -0.27 0.90
C GLY A 64 -45.89 -1.36 0.16
N VAL A 65 -46.67 -2.04 0.95
CA VAL A 65 -47.67 -3.04 0.63
C VAL A 65 -48.62 -2.58 -0.48
N ALA A 66 -48.36 -2.95 -1.72
CA ALA A 66 -49.34 -3.17 -2.80
C ALA A 66 -48.61 -3.45 -4.13
N GLY A 67 -48.07 -4.63 -4.32
CA GLY A 67 -47.37 -5.04 -5.55
C GLY A 67 -46.35 -6.17 -5.35
N GLY A 68 -46.25 -6.72 -4.17
CA GLY A 68 -45.12 -7.49 -3.69
C GLY A 68 -44.94 -8.89 -4.28
N ALA A 69 -45.84 -9.41 -5.06
CA ALA A 69 -45.71 -10.77 -5.61
C ALA A 69 -45.06 -10.84 -6.99
N TYR A 70 -45.03 -9.73 -7.72
CA TYR A 70 -44.48 -9.71 -9.09
C TYR A 70 -43.00 -9.29 -9.18
N LEU A 71 -42.47 -8.68 -8.11
CA LEU A 71 -41.05 -8.28 -8.02
C LEU A 71 -40.13 -9.37 -7.47
N LEU A 72 -40.68 -10.41 -6.84
CA LEU A 72 -39.90 -11.49 -6.21
C LEU A 72 -39.44 -12.57 -7.18
N THR A 73 -39.79 -12.51 -8.46
CA THR A 73 -39.48 -13.53 -9.47
C THR A 73 -38.63 -13.00 -10.64
N ARG A 74 -38.23 -11.73 -10.63
CA ARG A 74 -37.30 -11.25 -11.67
C ARG A 74 -35.87 -11.53 -11.23
N PRO A 75 -35.04 -12.08 -12.12
CA PRO A 75 -33.59 -12.15 -11.89
C PRO A 75 -33.07 -10.76 -11.56
N SER A 76 -32.15 -10.65 -10.60
CA SER A 76 -31.47 -9.40 -10.32
C SER A 76 -30.66 -9.02 -11.55
N GLU A 77 -30.92 -7.85 -12.13
CA GLU A 77 -30.17 -7.30 -13.27
C GLU A 77 -28.97 -6.46 -12.82
N GLU A 78 -28.82 -6.22 -11.50
CA GLU A 78 -27.83 -5.34 -10.93
C GLU A 78 -27.01 -6.06 -9.84
N PHE A 79 -25.78 -5.60 -9.64
CA PHE A 79 -24.94 -6.04 -8.53
C PHE A 79 -25.54 -5.58 -7.20
N ALA A 80 -25.54 -6.47 -6.20
CA ALA A 80 -25.80 -6.08 -4.82
C ALA A 80 -24.49 -6.12 -4.04
N ILE A 81 -23.98 -4.93 -3.66
CA ILE A 81 -22.71 -4.77 -2.97
C ILE A 81 -22.96 -4.10 -1.61
N SER A 82 -22.45 -4.70 -0.55
CA SER A 82 -22.61 -4.21 0.82
C SER A 82 -21.28 -4.30 1.58
N GLY A 83 -21.21 -3.66 2.73
CA GLY A 83 -20.03 -3.59 3.58
C GLY A 83 -19.59 -2.14 3.80
N ALA A 84 -18.94 -1.89 4.95
CA ALA A 84 -18.41 -0.57 5.28
C ALA A 84 -17.23 -0.20 4.36
N PHE A 85 -16.99 1.09 4.18
CA PHE A 85 -15.81 1.59 3.49
C PHE A 85 -14.52 1.01 4.11
N ASN A 86 -13.56 0.71 3.27
CA ASN A 86 -12.26 0.12 3.64
C ASN A 86 -12.38 -1.21 4.40
N LYS A 87 -13.47 -1.94 4.17
CA LYS A 87 -13.66 -3.33 4.60
C LYS A 87 -14.04 -4.17 3.40
N GLU A 88 -13.61 -5.43 3.43
CA GLU A 88 -13.94 -6.41 2.39
C GLU A 88 -15.43 -6.39 2.06
N PRO A 89 -15.82 -6.07 0.81
CA PRO A 89 -17.21 -5.99 0.42
C PRO A 89 -17.84 -7.37 0.29
N LYS A 90 -19.16 -7.43 0.46
CA LYS A 90 -19.95 -8.61 0.11
C LYS A 90 -20.65 -8.34 -1.20
N ILE A 91 -20.39 -9.19 -2.21
CA ILE A 91 -20.88 -9.01 -3.56
C ILE A 91 -21.85 -10.14 -3.90
N THR A 92 -23.00 -9.78 -4.48
CA THR A 92 -23.91 -10.71 -5.16
C THR A 92 -23.96 -10.31 -6.62
N PHE A 93 -23.65 -11.25 -7.48
CA PHE A 93 -23.65 -11.03 -8.93
C PHE A 93 -25.08 -11.09 -9.49
N PRO A 94 -25.36 -10.33 -10.57
CA PRO A 94 -26.65 -10.38 -11.23
C PRO A 94 -26.88 -11.74 -11.90
N GLU A 95 -28.15 -12.14 -11.97
CA GLU A 95 -28.58 -13.39 -12.66
C GLU A 95 -28.86 -13.13 -14.16
N VAL A 96 -27.99 -12.35 -14.80
CA VAL A 96 -28.00 -12.04 -16.23
C VAL A 96 -26.61 -12.25 -16.81
N GLU A 97 -26.52 -12.30 -18.13
CA GLU A 97 -25.25 -12.39 -18.85
C GLU A 97 -24.37 -11.15 -18.61
N PRO A 98 -23.02 -11.30 -18.71
CA PRO A 98 -22.09 -10.18 -18.58
C PRO A 98 -22.45 -8.98 -19.46
N TYR A 99 -22.24 -7.78 -18.94
CA TYR A 99 -22.61 -6.55 -19.64
C TYR A 99 -21.82 -6.38 -20.95
N ALA A 100 -22.52 -5.96 -21.99
CA ALA A 100 -21.94 -5.73 -23.32
C ALA A 100 -21.04 -4.48 -23.39
N ALA A 101 -21.14 -3.57 -22.41
CA ALA A 101 -20.36 -2.34 -22.34
C ALA A 101 -19.83 -2.09 -20.92
N ALA A 102 -18.68 -1.44 -20.83
CA ALA A 102 -18.10 -1.03 -19.58
C ALA A 102 -19.00 -0.06 -18.79
N ARG A 103 -19.01 -0.18 -17.46
CA ARG A 103 -19.79 0.67 -16.56
C ARG A 103 -18.95 1.04 -15.34
N THR A 104 -19.21 2.22 -14.80
CA THR A 104 -18.67 2.70 -13.53
C THR A 104 -19.79 3.22 -12.66
N GLU A 105 -19.86 2.75 -11.43
CA GLU A 105 -20.84 3.17 -10.44
C GLU A 105 -20.13 3.56 -9.15
N GLN A 106 -20.51 4.70 -8.56
CA GLN A 106 -20.04 5.13 -7.25
C GLN A 106 -21.00 4.58 -6.17
N LEU A 107 -20.57 3.56 -5.44
CA LEU A 107 -21.37 2.90 -4.41
C LEU A 107 -21.36 3.62 -3.07
N ILE A 108 -20.20 4.15 -2.69
CA ILE A 108 -20.01 4.98 -1.49
C ILE A 108 -19.40 6.29 -1.94
N LYS A 109 -19.98 7.40 -1.49
CA LYS A 109 -19.47 8.74 -1.77
C LYS A 109 -18.61 9.21 -0.61
N GLY A 110 -17.34 9.40 -0.88
CA GLY A 110 -16.39 10.04 0.04
C GLY A 110 -16.52 11.57 0.04
N ASP A 111 -15.89 12.20 1.01
CA ASP A 111 -15.84 13.65 1.22
C ASP A 111 -14.41 14.21 1.21
N GLY A 112 -13.41 13.36 0.96
CA GLY A 112 -12.01 13.74 0.89
C GLY A 112 -11.63 14.51 -0.38
N ALA A 113 -10.35 14.71 -0.61
CA ALA A 113 -9.82 15.37 -1.79
C ALA A 113 -10.11 14.55 -3.05
N LYS A 114 -10.26 15.25 -4.18
CA LYS A 114 -10.35 14.60 -5.50
C LYS A 114 -8.96 14.25 -6.00
N LEU A 115 -8.84 13.07 -6.58
CA LEU A 115 -7.65 12.66 -7.31
C LEU A 115 -7.46 13.51 -8.56
N GLN A 116 -6.21 13.88 -8.82
CA GLN A 116 -5.80 14.66 -9.99
C GLN A 116 -4.95 13.77 -10.91
N SER A 117 -4.83 14.19 -12.17
CA SER A 117 -3.86 13.59 -13.09
C SER A 117 -2.45 13.68 -12.52
N GLY A 118 -1.73 12.58 -12.49
CA GLY A 118 -0.38 12.47 -11.91
C GLY A 118 -0.36 12.11 -10.41
N ASP A 119 -1.50 12.08 -9.72
CA ASP A 119 -1.55 11.54 -8.37
C ASP A 119 -1.26 10.02 -8.37
N THR A 120 -0.77 9.50 -7.26
CA THR A 120 -0.77 8.08 -6.95
C THR A 120 -1.79 7.82 -5.85
N ALA A 121 -2.88 7.12 -6.17
CA ALA A 121 -3.89 6.71 -5.20
C ALA A 121 -3.45 5.46 -4.46
N TYR A 122 -3.83 5.33 -3.19
CA TYR A 122 -3.76 4.07 -2.45
C TYR A 122 -5.17 3.51 -2.34
N VAL A 123 -5.36 2.31 -2.88
CA VAL A 123 -6.68 1.69 -3.01
C VAL A 123 -6.70 0.28 -2.43
N ASN A 124 -7.80 -0.09 -1.78
CA ASN A 124 -8.15 -1.49 -1.62
C ASN A 124 -9.09 -1.91 -2.72
N PHE A 125 -8.95 -3.13 -3.18
CA PHE A 125 -9.76 -3.64 -4.27
C PHE A 125 -10.02 -5.14 -4.15
N GLU A 126 -11.10 -5.57 -4.81
CA GLU A 126 -11.37 -6.95 -5.20
C GLU A 126 -11.60 -7.02 -6.70
N THR A 127 -11.10 -8.09 -7.32
CA THR A 127 -11.30 -8.35 -8.73
C THR A 127 -11.98 -9.68 -8.96
N TYR A 128 -12.90 -9.69 -9.93
CA TYR A 128 -13.64 -10.89 -10.31
C TYR A 128 -13.67 -11.04 -11.82
N GLN A 129 -13.75 -12.28 -12.25
CA GLN A 129 -14.18 -12.66 -13.59
C GLN A 129 -15.67 -13.04 -13.51
N TRP A 130 -16.51 -12.37 -14.28
CA TRP A 130 -17.92 -12.65 -14.40
C TRP A 130 -18.17 -13.35 -15.74
N THR A 131 -18.60 -14.64 -15.69
CA THR A 131 -18.64 -15.55 -16.84
C THR A 131 -20.06 -15.86 -17.33
N GLY A 132 -21.11 -15.50 -16.58
CA GLY A 132 -22.49 -15.79 -16.91
C GLY A 132 -23.46 -15.42 -15.81
N ALA A 133 -24.74 -15.66 -16.01
CA ALA A 133 -25.81 -15.36 -15.06
C ALA A 133 -25.52 -15.95 -13.66
N GLY A 134 -25.14 -15.09 -12.71
CA GLY A 134 -24.75 -15.49 -11.35
C GLY A 134 -23.43 -16.28 -11.25
N GLU A 135 -22.70 -16.47 -12.36
CA GLU A 135 -21.45 -17.21 -12.40
C GLU A 135 -20.23 -16.27 -12.38
N PHE A 136 -19.36 -16.44 -11.40
CA PHE A 136 -18.16 -15.61 -11.24
C PHE A 136 -17.03 -16.35 -10.52
N GLU A 137 -15.82 -15.85 -10.69
CA GLU A 137 -14.61 -16.29 -9.99
C GLU A 137 -13.87 -15.09 -9.42
N GLU A 138 -13.58 -15.10 -8.11
CA GLU A 138 -12.68 -14.12 -7.49
C GLU A 138 -11.25 -14.35 -7.96
N LYS A 139 -10.60 -13.31 -8.42
CA LYS A 139 -9.22 -13.36 -8.93
C LYS A 139 -8.21 -12.85 -7.92
N SER A 140 -8.46 -11.69 -7.32
CA SER A 140 -7.57 -11.16 -6.29
C SER A 140 -8.30 -10.22 -5.34
N SER A 141 -7.74 -10.05 -4.13
CA SER A 141 -8.21 -9.14 -3.10
C SER A 141 -7.02 -8.55 -2.35
N SER A 142 -6.95 -7.23 -2.27
CA SER A 142 -5.98 -6.53 -1.42
C SER A 142 -6.41 -6.50 0.05
N TYR A 143 -7.70 -6.72 0.33
CA TYR A 143 -8.22 -6.78 1.70
C TYR A 143 -7.69 -7.99 2.47
N ALA A 144 -7.51 -9.12 1.79
CA ALA A 144 -7.00 -10.35 2.40
C ALA A 144 -5.59 -10.18 2.99
N GLU A 145 -4.76 -9.33 2.38
CA GLU A 145 -3.39 -9.03 2.81
C GLU A 145 -3.30 -7.75 3.65
N ASN A 146 -4.43 -7.03 3.82
CA ASN A 146 -4.47 -5.68 4.41
C ASN A 146 -3.36 -4.77 3.81
N SER A 147 -3.18 -4.86 2.50
CA SER A 147 -2.12 -4.19 1.77
C SER A 147 -2.70 -3.41 0.59
N PRO A 148 -3.11 -2.16 0.81
CA PRO A 148 -3.56 -1.29 -0.27
C PRO A 148 -2.50 -1.16 -1.35
N THR A 149 -2.96 -1.08 -2.58
CA THR A 149 -2.11 -0.98 -3.77
C THR A 149 -1.98 0.48 -4.19
N ALA A 150 -0.77 0.89 -4.54
CA ALA A 150 -0.52 2.18 -5.17
C ALA A 150 -0.97 2.12 -6.63
N LEU A 151 -1.87 3.02 -7.01
CA LEU A 151 -2.46 3.09 -8.34
C LEU A 151 -2.19 4.48 -8.94
N PRO A 152 -1.35 4.58 -9.98
CA PRO A 152 -1.11 5.83 -10.68
C PRO A 152 -2.38 6.34 -11.39
N VAL A 153 -2.68 7.63 -11.28
CA VAL A 153 -3.88 8.25 -11.85
C VAL A 153 -3.51 8.99 -13.13
N ASP A 154 -4.11 8.60 -14.26
CA ASP A 154 -3.94 9.25 -15.58
C ASP A 154 -2.47 9.46 -15.98
N SER A 155 -1.60 8.51 -15.61
CA SER A 155 -0.18 8.50 -15.97
C SER A 155 0.09 7.50 -17.11
N GLN A 156 1.27 7.62 -17.75
CA GLN A 156 1.71 6.64 -18.73
C GLN A 156 1.82 5.25 -18.07
N GLY A 157 1.06 4.30 -18.60
CA GLY A 157 1.00 2.92 -18.10
C GLY A 157 -0.20 2.60 -17.22
N GLY A 158 -0.77 3.56 -16.50
CA GLY A 158 -1.98 3.39 -15.68
C GLY A 158 -2.08 2.07 -14.94
N SER A 159 -3.31 1.59 -14.73
CA SER A 159 -3.61 0.24 -14.17
C SER A 159 -3.49 -0.87 -15.23
N GLY A 160 -3.43 -0.53 -16.50
CA GLY A 160 -3.62 -1.44 -17.63
C GLY A 160 -5.10 -1.70 -17.96
N PHE A 161 -6.02 -1.09 -17.21
CA PHE A 161 -7.47 -1.20 -17.40
C PHE A 161 -8.07 0.19 -17.62
N LYS A 162 -8.27 0.56 -18.88
CA LYS A 162 -8.73 1.90 -19.28
C LYS A 162 -9.92 2.41 -18.47
N GLN A 163 -10.95 1.57 -18.24
CA GLN A 163 -12.14 1.98 -17.52
C GLN A 163 -11.86 2.24 -16.03
N LEU A 164 -10.94 1.49 -15.43
CA LEU A 164 -10.49 1.72 -14.06
C LEU A 164 -9.72 3.04 -13.97
N ASP A 165 -8.83 3.30 -14.92
CA ASP A 165 -8.08 4.56 -14.98
C ASP A 165 -9.02 5.77 -15.14
N GLU A 166 -10.04 5.65 -16.01
CA GLU A 166 -11.08 6.68 -16.16
C GLU A 166 -11.90 6.86 -14.88
N ALA A 167 -12.24 5.78 -14.17
CA ALA A 167 -12.97 5.85 -12.90
C ALA A 167 -12.16 6.53 -11.78
N MET A 168 -10.84 6.34 -11.77
CA MET A 168 -9.96 6.96 -10.77
C MET A 168 -9.73 8.45 -11.04
N LYS A 169 -9.83 8.89 -12.28
CA LYS A 169 -9.68 10.31 -12.65
C LYS A 169 -10.78 11.17 -12.05
N GLY A 170 -10.44 11.98 -11.07
CA GLY A 170 -11.39 12.80 -10.31
C GLY A 170 -12.17 12.04 -9.24
N ALA A 171 -11.84 10.78 -8.98
CA ALA A 171 -12.41 10.05 -7.86
C ALA A 171 -12.12 10.76 -6.53
N THR A 172 -13.04 10.64 -5.58
CA THR A 172 -12.94 11.30 -4.28
C THR A 172 -12.40 10.29 -3.24
N ILE A 173 -11.41 10.68 -2.46
CA ILE A 173 -10.92 9.88 -1.33
C ILE A 173 -12.09 9.59 -0.37
N GLY A 174 -12.17 8.36 0.12
CA GLY A 174 -13.28 7.86 0.93
C GLY A 174 -14.42 7.22 0.13
N SER A 175 -14.29 7.14 -1.21
CA SER A 175 -15.32 6.56 -2.09
C SER A 175 -15.06 5.10 -2.40
N ARG A 176 -16.15 4.37 -2.65
CA ARG A 176 -16.14 3.02 -3.25
C ARG A 176 -16.75 3.07 -4.64
N TYR A 177 -16.08 2.44 -5.58
CA TYR A 177 -16.54 2.31 -6.97
C TYR A 177 -16.69 0.84 -7.35
N LEU A 178 -17.72 0.56 -8.15
CA LEU A 178 -17.85 -0.65 -8.96
C LEU A 178 -17.47 -0.30 -10.39
N VAL A 179 -16.51 -1.03 -10.95
CA VAL A 179 -16.11 -0.89 -12.36
C VAL A 179 -16.27 -2.23 -13.04
N THR A 180 -17.03 -2.28 -14.11
CA THR A 180 -17.25 -3.48 -14.93
C THR A 180 -16.70 -3.24 -16.32
N MET A 181 -15.94 -4.20 -16.86
CA MET A 181 -15.31 -4.08 -18.18
C MET A 181 -15.43 -5.39 -18.94
N PRO A 182 -16.03 -5.38 -20.16
CA PRO A 182 -15.96 -6.53 -21.05
C PRO A 182 -14.50 -6.86 -21.41
N VAL A 183 -14.14 -8.15 -21.36
CA VAL A 183 -12.78 -8.62 -21.72
C VAL A 183 -12.39 -8.21 -23.14
N LYS A 184 -13.35 -8.21 -24.08
CA LYS A 184 -13.13 -7.75 -25.48
C LYS A 184 -12.62 -6.29 -25.58
N ASP A 185 -12.89 -5.45 -24.56
CA ASP A 185 -12.51 -4.02 -24.53
C ASP A 185 -11.13 -3.81 -23.89
N LEU A 186 -10.47 -4.87 -23.37
CA LEU A 186 -9.15 -4.81 -22.74
C LEU A 186 -7.98 -4.81 -23.75
N GLY A 187 -8.26 -4.98 -25.05
CA GLY A 187 -7.22 -4.96 -26.08
C GLY A 187 -6.16 -6.05 -25.85
N GLU A 188 -4.88 -5.68 -25.93
CA GLU A 188 -3.75 -6.60 -25.75
C GLU A 188 -3.69 -7.21 -24.35
N THR A 189 -4.22 -6.51 -23.33
CA THR A 189 -4.29 -7.02 -21.95
C THR A 189 -5.17 -8.26 -21.86
N ALA A 190 -6.22 -8.37 -22.69
CA ALA A 190 -7.10 -9.54 -22.71
C ALA A 190 -6.33 -10.85 -23.01
N GLU A 191 -5.39 -10.80 -23.96
CA GLU A 191 -4.60 -11.99 -24.34
C GLU A 191 -3.66 -12.43 -23.21
N GLN A 192 -3.17 -11.49 -22.41
CA GLN A 192 -2.28 -11.77 -21.27
C GLN A 192 -3.02 -12.34 -20.05
N THR A 193 -4.32 -12.02 -19.91
CA THR A 193 -5.13 -12.49 -18.77
C THR A 193 -5.60 -13.93 -18.93
N GLY A 194 -5.68 -14.45 -20.16
CA GLY A 194 -6.26 -15.77 -20.46
C GLY A 194 -7.77 -15.85 -20.22
N LEU A 195 -8.47 -14.71 -20.12
CA LEU A 195 -9.91 -14.63 -19.94
C LEU A 195 -10.66 -14.81 -21.27
N ALA A 196 -11.88 -15.32 -21.22
CA ALA A 196 -12.72 -15.45 -22.42
C ALA A 196 -13.27 -14.07 -22.84
N LYS A 197 -13.44 -13.87 -24.17
CA LYS A 197 -13.85 -12.57 -24.73
C LYS A 197 -15.24 -12.10 -24.29
N ASP A 198 -16.10 -13.05 -23.96
CA ASP A 198 -17.48 -12.80 -23.55
C ASP A 198 -17.62 -12.55 -22.04
N ASP A 199 -16.55 -12.72 -21.29
CA ASP A 199 -16.51 -12.45 -19.86
C ASP A 199 -16.38 -10.95 -19.58
N ASN A 200 -16.67 -10.56 -18.34
CA ASN A 200 -16.35 -9.24 -17.81
C ASN A 200 -15.33 -9.34 -16.66
N VAL A 201 -14.43 -8.37 -16.59
CA VAL A 201 -13.62 -8.10 -15.41
C VAL A 201 -14.34 -7.08 -14.53
N ILE A 202 -14.46 -7.40 -13.26
CA ILE A 202 -15.12 -6.57 -12.26
C ILE A 202 -14.10 -6.10 -11.25
N PHE A 203 -14.12 -4.82 -10.92
CA PHE A 203 -13.38 -4.24 -9.81
C PHE A 203 -14.35 -3.61 -8.81
N VAL A 204 -14.17 -3.91 -7.54
CA VAL A 204 -14.72 -3.11 -6.44
C VAL A 204 -13.54 -2.43 -5.77
N VAL A 205 -13.52 -1.10 -5.79
CA VAL A 205 -12.35 -0.30 -5.41
C VAL A 205 -12.72 0.72 -4.34
N ASP A 206 -12.01 0.67 -3.20
CA ASP A 206 -12.04 1.70 -2.17
C ASP A 206 -10.86 2.65 -2.35
N VAL A 207 -11.11 3.93 -2.57
CA VAL A 207 -10.08 4.97 -2.66
C VAL A 207 -9.75 5.48 -1.26
N ILE A 208 -8.64 5.01 -0.69
CA ILE A 208 -8.32 5.24 0.74
C ILE A 208 -7.65 6.59 0.95
N THR A 209 -6.60 6.86 0.19
CA THR A 209 -5.79 8.07 0.28
C THR A 209 -5.01 8.28 -1.02
N LYS A 210 -4.16 9.30 -1.07
CA LYS A 210 -3.22 9.51 -2.16
C LYS A 210 -1.83 9.80 -1.62
N GLN A 211 -0.84 9.69 -2.47
CA GLN A 211 0.50 10.18 -2.18
C GLN A 211 0.52 11.71 -2.18
N TYR A 212 1.16 12.27 -1.18
CA TYR A 212 1.41 13.71 -1.05
C TYR A 212 2.87 13.99 -1.41
N PRO A 213 3.15 14.74 -2.47
CA PRO A 213 4.53 15.04 -2.85
C PRO A 213 5.19 15.90 -1.78
N VAL A 214 6.47 15.63 -1.53
CA VAL A 214 7.29 16.45 -0.64
C VAL A 214 7.80 17.65 -1.44
N THR A 215 7.07 18.75 -1.33
CA THR A 215 7.32 19.99 -2.08
C THR A 215 7.39 21.18 -1.15
N GLY A 216 8.16 22.19 -1.54
CA GLY A 216 8.33 23.42 -0.78
C GLY A 216 9.79 23.72 -0.48
N GLU A 217 10.02 24.87 0.12
CA GLU A 217 11.36 25.26 0.57
C GLU A 217 11.71 24.54 1.86
N MET A 218 12.94 24.06 1.94
CA MET A 218 13.45 23.50 3.19
C MET A 218 13.62 24.58 4.24
N ALA A 219 13.21 24.25 5.46
CA ALA A 219 13.46 25.10 6.63
C ALA A 219 14.95 25.40 6.77
N LYS A 220 15.24 26.56 7.32
CA LYS A 220 16.63 26.97 7.60
C LYS A 220 17.29 25.96 8.54
N GLN A 221 18.48 25.53 8.17
CA GLN A 221 19.31 24.59 8.92
C GLN A 221 20.52 25.31 9.47
N ASP A 222 20.35 26.02 10.58
CA ASP A 222 21.36 26.89 11.20
C ASP A 222 21.98 26.30 12.48
N ASP A 223 21.70 25.03 12.79
CA ASP A 223 22.33 24.29 13.88
C ASP A 223 23.50 23.46 13.33
N ASP A 224 24.71 23.98 13.51
CA ASP A 224 25.95 23.36 13.04
C ASP A 224 26.31 22.05 13.76
N LYS A 225 25.56 21.67 14.80
CA LYS A 225 25.69 20.41 15.53
C LYS A 225 24.79 19.34 14.97
N LEU A 226 23.92 19.64 14.03
CA LEU A 226 23.02 18.70 13.39
C LEU A 226 23.40 18.44 11.92
N PRO A 227 23.02 17.31 11.34
CA PRO A 227 23.28 17.07 9.94
C PRO A 227 22.63 18.13 9.04
N GLU A 228 23.35 18.54 8.01
CA GLU A 228 22.82 19.36 6.93
C GLU A 228 22.21 18.45 5.86
N VAL A 229 20.95 18.66 5.52
CA VAL A 229 20.22 17.92 4.47
C VAL A 229 20.12 18.80 3.24
N THR A 230 20.50 18.27 2.09
CA THR A 230 20.36 18.96 0.80
C THR A 230 19.24 18.32 -0.03
N ALA A 231 18.59 19.14 -0.86
CA ALA A 231 17.59 18.61 -1.78
C ALA A 231 18.20 17.54 -2.72
N PRO A 232 17.42 16.56 -3.16
CA PRO A 232 17.88 15.61 -4.18
C PRO A 232 18.27 16.34 -5.45
N ALA A 233 19.28 15.84 -6.16
CA ALA A 233 19.75 16.44 -7.41
C ALA A 233 18.74 16.29 -8.55
N LYS A 234 17.95 15.20 -8.50
CA LYS A 234 16.88 14.91 -9.45
C LYS A 234 15.70 14.29 -8.71
N GLU A 235 14.52 14.40 -9.31
CA GLU A 235 13.33 13.71 -8.84
C GLU A 235 13.58 12.19 -8.72
N GLY A 236 13.11 11.59 -7.62
CA GLY A 236 13.31 10.18 -7.33
C GLY A 236 14.67 9.82 -6.72
N GLU A 237 15.62 10.75 -6.63
CA GLU A 237 16.89 10.52 -5.95
C GLU A 237 16.79 10.83 -4.43
N ALA A 238 17.65 10.19 -3.65
CA ALA A 238 17.74 10.44 -2.22
C ALA A 238 18.28 11.85 -1.92
N PRO A 239 17.81 12.52 -0.85
CA PRO A 239 18.44 13.75 -0.35
C PRO A 239 19.87 13.50 0.09
N GLY A 240 20.71 14.53 -0.02
CA GLY A 240 22.07 14.50 0.53
C GLY A 240 22.03 14.67 2.04
N ILE A 241 22.92 13.97 2.76
CA ILE A 241 23.10 14.10 4.21
C ILE A 241 24.59 14.38 4.44
N LYS A 242 24.89 15.56 4.99
CA LYS A 242 26.23 15.94 5.38
C LYS A 242 26.27 15.99 6.91
N LEU A 243 27.07 15.11 7.50
CA LEU A 243 27.22 15.01 8.95
C LEU A 243 28.14 16.12 9.45
N PRO A 244 27.88 16.73 10.64
CA PRO A 244 28.80 17.63 11.28
C PRO A 244 29.98 16.87 11.92
N ASP A 245 31.01 17.55 12.22
CA ASP A 245 32.09 17.04 13.06
C ASP A 245 31.64 16.99 14.54
N GLY A 246 32.10 15.95 15.26
CA GLY A 246 31.86 15.83 16.70
C GLY A 246 30.86 14.76 17.11
N ASP A 247 30.50 14.78 18.38
CA ASP A 247 29.65 13.77 19.00
C ASP A 247 28.18 13.90 18.57
N ALA A 248 27.52 12.76 18.42
CA ALA A 248 26.09 12.72 18.14
C ALA A 248 25.25 13.22 19.32
N PRO A 249 24.06 13.78 19.07
CA PRO A 249 23.07 14.05 20.09
C PRO A 249 22.76 12.79 20.92
N LYS A 250 22.68 12.95 22.25
CA LYS A 250 22.36 11.86 23.18
C LYS A 250 20.85 11.58 23.27
N GLU A 251 20.05 12.50 22.79
CA GLU A 251 18.59 12.44 22.81
C GLU A 251 18.04 12.36 21.39
N LEU A 252 16.88 11.73 21.25
CA LEU A 252 16.14 11.69 19.99
C LEU A 252 15.89 13.14 19.53
N THR A 253 16.39 13.46 18.35
CA THR A 253 16.25 14.79 17.76
C THR A 253 15.46 14.70 16.46
N VAL A 254 14.42 15.53 16.34
CA VAL A 254 13.52 15.58 15.18
C VAL A 254 13.48 16.98 14.62
N LYS A 255 13.69 17.12 13.32
CA LYS A 255 13.58 18.40 12.60
C LYS A 255 12.71 18.22 11.36
N THR A 256 11.59 18.93 11.32
CA THR A 256 10.81 19.05 10.09
C THR A 256 11.52 20.01 9.15
N LEU A 257 11.99 19.50 8.02
CA LEU A 257 12.69 20.26 6.99
C LEU A 257 11.73 20.84 5.95
N ILE A 258 10.70 20.09 5.60
CA ILE A 258 9.60 20.52 4.74
C ILE A 258 8.31 20.14 5.46
N GLU A 259 7.43 21.09 5.66
CA GLU A 259 6.12 20.85 6.26
C GLU A 259 5.13 20.40 5.17
N GLY A 260 4.54 19.23 5.33
CA GLY A 260 3.56 18.70 4.40
C GLY A 260 2.17 19.34 4.53
N THR A 261 1.34 19.10 3.54
CA THR A 261 -0.04 19.61 3.47
C THR A 261 -1.11 18.51 3.59
N GLY A 262 -0.67 17.26 3.64
CA GLY A 262 -1.55 16.11 3.73
C GLY A 262 -2.06 15.83 5.15
N PRO A 263 -2.79 14.73 5.35
CA PRO A 263 -3.27 14.32 6.67
C PRO A 263 -2.13 14.01 7.61
N VAL A 264 -2.42 14.10 8.90
CA VAL A 264 -1.47 13.78 9.98
C VAL A 264 -1.38 12.27 10.13
N VAL A 265 -0.16 11.76 10.29
CA VAL A 265 0.10 10.35 10.60
C VAL A 265 -0.39 10.04 12.01
N GLU A 266 -1.28 9.07 12.14
CA GLU A 266 -1.82 8.64 13.42
C GLU A 266 -1.19 7.32 13.87
N LYS A 267 -1.18 7.11 15.18
CA LYS A 267 -0.71 5.87 15.79
C LYS A 267 -1.52 4.67 15.28
N GLY A 268 -0.83 3.62 14.84
CA GLY A 268 -1.43 2.38 14.33
C GLY A 268 -1.71 2.40 12.84
N GLN A 269 -1.46 3.52 12.16
CA GLN A 269 -1.57 3.59 10.71
C GLN A 269 -0.34 2.96 10.04
N LYS A 270 -0.55 2.54 8.79
CA LYS A 270 0.53 2.25 7.85
C LYS A 270 1.01 3.56 7.23
N LEU A 271 2.31 3.80 7.29
CA LEU A 271 3.00 4.94 6.71
C LEU A 271 3.75 4.49 5.47
N ALA A 272 3.45 5.06 4.31
CA ALA A 272 4.28 4.94 3.13
C ALA A 272 5.28 6.10 3.08
N ALA A 273 6.56 5.78 3.00
CA ALA A 273 7.63 6.78 3.02
C ALA A 273 8.80 6.40 2.11
N HIS A 274 9.44 7.41 1.55
CA HIS A 274 10.82 7.29 1.13
C HIS A 274 11.74 7.67 2.27
N TYR A 275 12.89 7.01 2.39
CA TYR A 275 13.84 7.33 3.43
C TYR A 275 15.28 6.96 3.02
N LYS A 276 16.21 7.62 3.68
CA LYS A 276 17.63 7.31 3.66
C LYS A 276 18.16 7.30 5.08
N GLY A 277 18.88 6.23 5.45
CA GLY A 277 19.50 6.05 6.75
C GLY A 277 21.02 5.96 6.66
N VAL A 278 21.72 6.76 7.47
CA VAL A 278 23.19 6.74 7.58
C VAL A 278 23.62 6.62 9.04
N ILE A 279 24.80 6.06 9.28
CA ILE A 279 25.43 5.99 10.61
C ILE A 279 26.16 7.29 10.88
N TRP A 280 25.90 7.92 12.05
CA TRP A 280 26.64 9.10 12.52
C TRP A 280 28.15 8.85 12.57
N GLY A 281 28.95 9.85 12.29
CA GLY A 281 30.40 9.77 12.30
C GLY A 281 31.00 9.13 11.05
N SER A 282 30.52 7.99 10.60
CA SER A 282 31.03 7.33 9.40
C SER A 282 30.36 7.80 8.11
N GLY A 283 29.12 8.31 8.18
CA GLY A 283 28.30 8.64 7.02
C GLY A 283 27.92 7.43 6.17
N LYS A 284 28.20 6.20 6.64
CA LYS A 284 27.89 4.98 5.91
C LYS A 284 26.38 4.83 5.81
N GLU A 285 25.86 4.78 4.59
CA GLU A 285 24.46 4.40 4.32
C GLU A 285 24.28 2.93 4.68
N PHE A 286 23.26 2.63 5.47
CA PHE A 286 22.92 1.27 5.85
C PHE A 286 21.58 0.81 5.26
N ASP A 287 20.70 1.76 4.93
CA ASP A 287 19.40 1.46 4.34
C ASP A 287 18.82 2.67 3.61
N SER A 288 18.12 2.42 2.48
CA SER A 288 17.47 3.46 1.69
C SER A 288 16.41 2.86 0.77
N SER A 289 15.18 3.37 0.84
CA SER A 289 14.11 3.03 -0.10
C SER A 289 14.34 3.59 -1.51
N TYR A 290 15.11 4.66 -1.62
CA TYR A 290 15.43 5.27 -2.93
C TYR A 290 16.25 4.34 -3.81
N ALA A 291 17.03 3.42 -3.22
CA ALA A 291 17.81 2.44 -3.98
C ALA A 291 16.91 1.49 -4.82
N ASN A 292 15.66 1.31 -4.41
CA ASN A 292 14.68 0.46 -5.08
C ASN A 292 13.70 1.25 -5.96
N GLY A 293 13.71 2.59 -5.85
CA GLY A 293 12.79 3.46 -6.57
C GLY A 293 11.34 3.43 -6.07
N GLU A 294 11.03 2.65 -5.03
CA GLU A 294 9.68 2.50 -4.48
C GLU A 294 9.63 2.86 -3.00
N PRO A 295 8.54 3.51 -2.54
CA PRO A 295 8.34 3.76 -1.11
C PRO A 295 8.21 2.45 -0.34
N THR A 296 8.62 2.48 0.92
CA THR A 296 8.41 1.37 1.84
C THR A 296 7.27 1.70 2.80
N THR A 297 6.48 0.69 3.16
CA THR A 297 5.35 0.85 4.08
C THR A 297 5.67 0.26 5.44
N PHE A 298 5.41 1.01 6.50
CA PHE A 298 5.64 0.64 7.90
C PHE A 298 4.38 0.87 8.74
N GLU A 299 4.12 0.02 9.71
CA GLU A 299 3.15 0.30 10.75
C GLU A 299 3.80 1.16 11.83
N ILE A 300 3.22 2.33 12.14
CA ILE A 300 3.82 3.35 12.99
C ILE A 300 3.12 3.45 14.35
N GLY A 301 3.90 3.66 15.42
CA GLY A 301 3.41 3.85 16.78
C GLY A 301 3.06 2.57 17.51
N THR A 302 3.34 1.40 16.96
CA THR A 302 2.93 0.09 17.51
C THR A 302 4.10 -0.77 17.99
N GLY A 303 5.33 -0.31 17.83
CA GLY A 303 6.54 -1.10 18.10
C GLY A 303 6.95 -2.01 16.94
N ALA A 304 6.37 -1.81 15.76
CA ALA A 304 6.76 -2.54 14.55
C ALA A 304 8.07 -2.03 13.95
N VAL A 305 8.45 -0.80 14.27
CA VAL A 305 9.70 -0.14 13.87
C VAL A 305 10.54 0.24 15.09
N ILE A 306 11.75 0.75 14.89
CA ILE A 306 12.58 1.26 15.99
C ILE A 306 11.87 2.40 16.74
N THR A 307 12.10 2.48 18.03
CA THR A 307 11.42 3.45 18.93
C THR A 307 11.55 4.88 18.44
N GLY A 308 12.69 5.26 17.87
CA GLY A 308 12.91 6.57 17.29
C GLY A 308 11.93 6.92 16.18
N TRP A 309 11.57 5.98 15.32
CA TRP A 309 10.56 6.17 14.27
C TRP A 309 9.15 6.32 14.86
N ASP A 310 8.78 5.41 15.76
CA ASP A 310 7.46 5.46 16.41
C ASP A 310 7.23 6.79 17.15
N LYS A 311 8.26 7.32 17.79
CA LYS A 311 8.18 8.59 18.52
C LYS A 311 8.19 9.83 17.61
N SER A 312 8.86 9.75 16.46
CA SER A 312 9.12 10.92 15.62
C SER A 312 8.16 11.11 14.46
N LEU A 313 7.53 10.03 13.96
CA LEU A 313 6.71 10.09 12.76
C LEU A 313 5.20 10.17 13.03
N VAL A 314 4.74 9.77 14.23
CA VAL A 314 3.36 10.05 14.67
C VAL A 314 3.21 11.57 14.86
N GLY A 315 2.15 12.14 14.29
CA GLY A 315 1.88 13.57 14.32
C GLY A 315 2.48 14.37 13.15
N VAL A 316 3.30 13.75 12.31
CA VAL A 316 3.84 14.36 11.09
C VAL A 316 2.78 14.36 9.99
N LYS A 317 2.72 15.43 9.20
CA LYS A 317 1.82 15.51 8.06
C LYS A 317 2.39 14.77 6.83
N ALA A 318 1.55 14.12 6.06
CA ALA A 318 1.93 13.62 4.75
C ALA A 318 2.38 14.77 3.83
N GLY A 319 3.39 14.52 3.01
CA GLY A 319 4.10 15.53 2.21
C GLY A 319 5.26 16.20 2.95
N SER A 320 5.56 15.80 4.21
CA SER A 320 6.69 16.34 4.97
C SER A 320 8.00 15.61 4.66
N ARG A 321 9.12 16.37 4.77
CA ARG A 321 10.46 15.82 4.94
C ARG A 321 10.93 16.06 6.36
N VAL A 322 11.32 14.97 7.03
CA VAL A 322 11.76 15.01 8.43
C VAL A 322 13.16 14.42 8.54
N MET A 323 14.06 15.13 9.24
CA MET A 323 15.32 14.57 9.68
C MET A 323 15.17 14.07 11.11
N VAL A 324 15.62 12.84 11.35
CA VAL A 324 15.57 12.20 12.68
C VAL A 324 16.96 11.69 13.04
N VAL A 325 17.50 12.17 14.16
CA VAL A 325 18.75 11.65 14.77
C VAL A 325 18.36 10.75 15.93
N ILE A 326 18.70 9.48 15.83
CA ILE A 326 18.23 8.44 16.74
C ILE A 326 19.41 7.86 17.52
N PRO A 327 19.54 8.13 18.82
CA PRO A 327 20.58 7.52 19.65
C PRO A 327 20.33 6.00 19.80
N PRO A 328 21.35 5.22 20.18
CA PRO A 328 21.24 3.76 20.30
C PRO A 328 20.04 3.29 21.12
N ALA A 329 19.70 3.96 22.21
CA ALA A 329 18.56 3.60 23.08
C ALA A 329 17.20 3.61 22.38
N ASP A 330 17.01 4.51 21.41
CA ASP A 330 15.81 4.61 20.58
C ASP A 330 15.97 3.92 19.22
N GLY A 331 17.14 3.37 18.93
CA GLY A 331 17.49 2.60 17.74
C GLY A 331 17.58 1.11 18.01
N TYR A 332 18.75 0.52 17.75
CA TYR A 332 18.97 -0.93 17.88
C TYR A 332 19.58 -1.34 19.24
N GLY A 333 19.80 -0.37 20.16
CA GLY A 333 20.36 -0.64 21.49
C GLY A 333 21.76 -1.21 21.44
N GLU A 334 22.24 -1.74 22.57
CA GLU A 334 23.59 -2.31 22.73
C GLU A 334 23.92 -3.45 21.76
N LYS A 335 22.89 -4.12 21.22
CA LYS A 335 23.07 -5.25 20.28
C LYS A 335 23.42 -4.79 18.89
N GLY A 336 23.01 -3.58 18.51
CA GLY A 336 23.09 -3.12 17.12
C GLY A 336 22.25 -3.97 16.16
N ASN A 337 22.61 -3.95 14.88
CA ASN A 337 22.05 -4.77 13.82
C ASN A 337 23.17 -5.18 12.86
N GLU A 338 23.73 -6.38 13.05
CA GLU A 338 24.84 -6.88 12.23
C GLU A 338 24.49 -6.96 10.74
N GLY A 339 23.25 -7.35 10.41
CA GLY A 339 22.79 -7.49 9.02
C GLY A 339 22.81 -6.16 8.27
N ALA A 340 22.58 -5.04 8.96
CA ALA A 340 22.69 -3.67 8.42
C ALA A 340 24.09 -3.05 8.66
N GLY A 341 24.97 -3.73 9.37
CA GLY A 341 26.29 -3.21 9.75
C GLY A 341 26.25 -2.12 10.79
N ILE A 342 25.20 -2.10 11.65
CA ILE A 342 24.99 -1.15 12.74
C ILE A 342 25.52 -1.75 14.05
N LYS A 343 26.38 -1.05 14.75
CA LYS A 343 26.91 -1.43 16.06
C LYS A 343 26.01 -0.95 17.19
N GLY A 344 26.22 -1.49 18.39
CA GLY A 344 25.41 -1.17 19.56
C GLY A 344 25.55 0.25 20.09
N ASP A 345 26.60 0.98 19.70
CA ASP A 345 26.86 2.37 20.06
C ASP A 345 26.58 3.35 18.92
N ASP A 346 26.12 2.88 17.77
CA ASP A 346 25.87 3.72 16.62
C ASP A 346 24.61 4.57 16.79
N THR A 347 24.74 5.86 16.61
CA THR A 347 23.62 6.79 16.41
C THR A 347 23.26 6.82 14.93
N LEU A 348 21.99 6.79 14.64
CA LEU A 348 21.44 6.75 13.28
C LEU A 348 20.89 8.11 12.89
N VAL A 349 21.07 8.46 11.62
CA VAL A 349 20.46 9.64 11.02
C VAL A 349 19.57 9.18 9.88
N PHE A 350 18.30 9.54 9.94
CA PHE A 350 17.35 9.33 8.85
C PHE A 350 16.87 10.65 8.27
N VAL A 351 16.69 10.68 6.98
CA VAL A 351 15.84 11.65 6.30
C VAL A 351 14.67 10.89 5.73
N VAL A 352 13.47 11.26 6.15
CA VAL A 352 12.22 10.56 5.83
C VAL A 352 11.29 11.52 5.09
N ASP A 353 10.88 11.12 3.89
CA ASP A 353 9.83 11.74 3.11
C ASP A 353 8.53 11.01 3.39
N VAL A 354 7.65 11.62 4.15
CA VAL A 354 6.35 11.07 4.56
C VAL A 354 5.37 11.28 3.41
N LEU A 355 5.04 10.21 2.67
CA LEU A 355 4.24 10.33 1.45
C LEU A 355 2.74 10.25 1.72
N THR A 356 2.31 9.31 2.56
CA THR A 356 0.92 9.14 2.99
C THR A 356 0.82 8.20 4.18
N SER A 357 -0.34 8.19 4.87
CA SER A 357 -0.68 7.19 5.88
C SER A 357 -2.14 6.76 5.75
N TYR A 358 -2.45 5.53 6.19
CA TYR A 358 -3.80 4.94 6.09
C TYR A 358 -4.03 3.82 7.11
#